data_d570acf0838f11b1faeefc1f2f139737
#
_entry.id   d570acf0838f11b1faeefc1f2f139737
#
_cell.length_a   1.000
_cell.length_b   1.000
_cell.length_c   1.000
_cell.angle_alpha   90.00
_cell.angle_beta   90.00
_cell.angle_gamma   90.00
#
_symmetry.space_group_name_H-M   'P 1'
#
loop_
_entity.id
_entity.type
_entity.pdbx_description
1 polymer ?
#
loop_
_entity_poly.entity_id
_entity_poly.type
_entity_poly.pdbx_seq_one_letter_code
_entity_poly.pdbx_strand_id
1 'polypeptide(L)'
;HIAEDSEEFLEEFKLKSILEKYGKFLPIEIEFGDKVINNPNPIWTKSPSDLTDEDYLKFYEELYPFQEKPLFWIHLNVDYPFNLTGILYFPKVKNEMQLQREKIQLYSRQVFITDEVKDIVPEFLMLLHGVIDSPDIPLNVSRSFLQADSNVKKINSYITKKVADKLADLFKADRAAFE
;
A
#
# COMPACT_ATOMS: atom_id res chain seq x y z
N HIS A 1 12.81 22.04 -21.63
CA HIS A 1 12.62 21.64 -23.03
C HIS A 1 12.33 20.14 -23.04
N ILE A 2 11.30 19.73 -23.76
CA ILE A 2 10.93 18.34 -23.99
C ILE A 2 11.43 17.94 -25.38
N ALA A 3 11.97 16.72 -25.52
CA ALA A 3 12.43 16.22 -26.80
C ALA A 3 11.24 15.96 -27.74
N GLU A 4 11.48 16.03 -29.06
CA GLU A 4 10.40 15.87 -30.06
C GLU A 4 9.71 14.51 -29.98
N ASP A 5 10.40 13.47 -29.53
CA ASP A 5 9.86 12.12 -29.31
C ASP A 5 9.08 11.96 -28.00
N SER A 6 8.94 13.02 -27.24
CA SER A 6 8.36 13.04 -25.89
C SER A 6 7.23 14.08 -25.76
N GLU A 7 6.61 14.48 -26.89
CA GLU A 7 5.50 15.46 -26.93
C GLU A 7 4.27 15.03 -26.11
N GLU A 8 4.10 13.73 -25.88
CA GLU A 8 3.02 13.20 -25.03
C GLU A 8 3.04 13.79 -23.60
N PHE A 9 4.22 14.23 -23.10
CA PHE A 9 4.35 14.87 -21.80
C PHE A 9 3.95 16.36 -21.79
N LEU A 10 3.51 16.89 -22.91
CA LEU A 10 2.87 18.21 -23.00
C LEU A 10 1.37 18.12 -22.72
N GLU A 11 0.81 16.92 -22.75
CA GLU A 11 -0.59 16.69 -22.44
C GLU A 11 -0.83 16.73 -20.91
N GLU A 12 -1.70 17.65 -20.48
CA GLU A 12 -2.05 17.84 -19.06
C GLU A 12 -2.51 16.53 -18.40
N PHE A 13 -3.34 15.77 -19.10
CA PHE A 13 -3.85 14.48 -18.59
C PHE A 13 -2.71 13.48 -18.34
N LYS A 14 -1.76 13.41 -19.27
CA LYS A 14 -0.62 12.48 -19.14
C LYS A 14 0.27 12.86 -17.94
N LEU A 15 0.61 14.13 -17.82
CA LEU A 15 1.39 14.61 -16.68
C LEU A 15 0.68 14.36 -15.35
N LYS A 16 -0.61 14.68 -15.29
CA LYS A 16 -1.40 14.48 -14.09
C LYS A 16 -1.44 13.00 -13.69
N SER A 17 -1.66 12.09 -14.64
CA SER A 17 -1.67 10.65 -14.35
C SER A 17 -0.33 10.13 -13.82
N ILE A 18 0.79 10.64 -14.32
CA ILE A 18 2.13 10.30 -13.83
C ILE A 18 2.33 10.83 -12.41
N LEU A 19 1.96 12.08 -12.17
CA LEU A 19 2.10 12.69 -10.84
C LEU A 19 1.19 12.01 -9.81
N GLU A 20 -0.03 11.65 -10.19
CA GLU A 20 -0.94 10.88 -9.34
C GLU A 20 -0.40 9.47 -9.04
N LYS A 21 0.24 8.82 -10.01
CA LYS A 21 0.80 7.48 -9.80
C LYS A 21 2.04 7.50 -8.90
N TYR A 22 3.00 8.37 -9.19
CA TYR A 22 4.31 8.34 -8.56
C TYR A 22 4.48 9.36 -7.42
N GLY A 23 3.70 10.43 -7.46
CA GLY A 23 3.77 11.55 -6.52
C GLY A 23 2.68 11.56 -5.46
N LYS A 24 1.70 10.63 -5.53
CA LYS A 24 0.48 10.67 -4.72
C LYS A 24 0.70 10.93 -3.23
N PHE A 25 1.75 10.36 -2.67
CA PHE A 25 2.04 10.44 -1.24
C PHE A 25 3.41 11.01 -0.92
N LEU A 26 4.05 11.71 -1.86
CA LEU A 26 5.31 12.38 -1.57
C LEU A 26 5.15 13.33 -0.37
N PRO A 27 6.15 13.43 0.53
CA PRO A 27 6.06 14.21 1.77
C PRO A 27 6.18 15.72 1.56
N ILE A 28 6.00 16.18 0.34
CA ILE A 28 5.95 17.58 -0.09
C ILE A 28 4.72 17.79 -0.95
N GLU A 29 4.10 18.96 -0.85
CA GLU A 29 2.97 19.30 -1.71
C GLU A 29 3.41 19.47 -3.15
N ILE A 30 2.63 18.89 -4.06
CA ILE A 30 2.79 19.03 -5.50
C ILE A 30 1.62 19.86 -6.01
N GLU A 31 1.90 21.04 -6.47
CA GLU A 31 0.92 21.90 -7.12
C GLU A 31 0.93 21.66 -8.64
N PHE A 32 -0.23 21.43 -9.20
CA PHE A 32 -0.44 21.35 -10.65
C PHE A 32 -1.54 22.33 -11.06
N GLY A 33 -1.13 23.42 -11.72
CA GLY A 33 -1.97 24.60 -11.86
C GLY A 33 -2.23 25.23 -10.49
N ASP A 34 -3.50 25.44 -10.15
CA ASP A 34 -3.91 26.05 -8.86
C ASP A 34 -4.38 25.02 -7.82
N LYS A 35 -4.00 23.73 -8.01
CA LYS A 35 -4.46 22.63 -7.14
C LYS A 35 -3.31 21.77 -6.65
N VAL A 36 -3.32 21.49 -5.35
CA VAL A 36 -2.50 20.42 -4.76
C VAL A 36 -3.10 19.08 -5.19
N ILE A 37 -2.26 18.22 -5.78
CA ILE A 37 -2.69 16.96 -6.39
C ILE A 37 -2.23 15.72 -5.62
N ASN A 38 -1.46 15.89 -4.56
CA ASN A 38 -0.97 14.78 -3.73
C ASN A 38 -1.39 14.93 -2.28
N ASN A 39 -1.22 13.85 -1.51
CA ASN A 39 -1.47 13.81 -0.08
C ASN A 39 -0.14 13.61 0.67
N PRO A 40 0.51 14.68 1.16
CA PRO A 40 1.81 14.58 1.82
C PRO A 40 1.74 13.99 3.25
N ASN A 41 0.53 13.83 3.80
CA ASN A 41 0.31 13.33 5.16
C ASN A 41 -0.63 12.11 5.17
N PRO A 42 -0.26 11.01 4.50
CA PRO A 42 -1.12 9.83 4.42
C PRO A 42 -1.31 9.19 5.81
N ILE A 43 -2.47 8.57 6.02
CA ILE A 43 -2.86 8.11 7.36
C ILE A 43 -1.96 7.01 7.93
N TRP A 44 -1.26 6.23 7.09
CA TRP A 44 -0.34 5.19 7.59
C TRP A 44 0.90 5.73 8.32
N THR A 45 1.18 7.04 8.20
CA THR A 45 2.26 7.70 8.94
C THR A 45 1.85 8.11 10.35
N LYS A 46 0.56 8.05 10.66
CA LYS A 46 -0.01 8.40 11.96
C LYS A 46 -0.02 7.21 12.91
N SER A 47 -0.12 7.48 14.21
CA SER A 47 -0.35 6.43 15.18
C SER A 47 -1.74 5.79 14.99
N PRO A 48 -1.88 4.45 15.10
CA PRO A 48 -3.19 3.80 15.06
C PRO A 48 -4.18 4.35 16.09
N SER A 49 -3.69 4.83 17.24
CA SER A 49 -4.50 5.44 18.31
C SER A 49 -5.18 6.75 17.92
N ASP A 50 -4.65 7.43 16.90
CA ASP A 50 -5.12 8.73 16.43
C ASP A 50 -6.11 8.61 15.27
N LEU A 51 -6.44 7.39 14.87
CA LEU A 51 -7.27 7.08 13.72
C LEU A 51 -8.57 6.38 14.13
N THR A 52 -9.62 6.69 13.42
CA THR A 52 -10.93 6.05 13.53
C THR A 52 -11.17 5.07 12.38
N ASP A 53 -12.14 4.18 12.52
CA ASP A 53 -12.55 3.27 11.45
C ASP A 53 -12.96 4.03 10.18
N GLU A 54 -13.56 5.21 10.34
CA GLU A 54 -13.94 6.07 9.21
C GLU A 54 -12.72 6.58 8.42
N ASP A 55 -11.61 6.89 9.11
CA ASP A 55 -10.37 7.30 8.46
C ASP A 55 -9.79 6.18 7.58
N TYR A 56 -9.80 4.93 8.09
CA TYR A 56 -9.35 3.77 7.32
C TYR A 56 -10.26 3.50 6.11
N LEU A 57 -11.56 3.63 6.25
CA LEU A 57 -12.49 3.44 5.14
C LEU A 57 -12.36 4.53 4.07
N LYS A 58 -12.21 5.79 4.47
CA LYS A 58 -11.96 6.90 3.53
C LYS A 58 -10.65 6.69 2.76
N PHE A 59 -9.62 6.25 3.46
CA PHE A 59 -8.34 5.96 2.81
C PHE A 59 -8.44 4.78 1.84
N TYR A 60 -9.22 3.75 2.16
CA TYR A 60 -9.50 2.66 1.24
C TYR A 60 -10.23 3.15 -0.03
N GLU A 61 -11.23 4.01 0.12
CA GLU A 61 -11.94 4.63 -0.99
C GLU A 61 -11.03 5.54 -1.84
N GLU A 62 -10.08 6.24 -1.22
CA GLU A 62 -9.06 7.03 -1.94
C GLU A 62 -8.13 6.16 -2.78
N LEU A 63 -7.72 5.00 -2.27
CA LEU A 63 -6.87 4.06 -3.00
C LEU A 63 -7.64 3.31 -4.09
N TYR A 64 -8.88 2.92 -3.80
CA TYR A 64 -9.69 1.99 -4.61
C TYR A 64 -11.13 2.50 -4.77
N PRO A 65 -11.37 3.58 -5.53
CA PRO A 65 -12.66 4.29 -5.58
C PRO A 65 -13.83 3.46 -6.11
N PHE A 66 -13.55 2.33 -6.76
CA PHE A 66 -14.58 1.46 -7.35
C PHE A 66 -14.74 0.13 -6.61
N GLN A 67 -14.07 -0.03 -5.46
CA GLN A 67 -14.14 -1.26 -4.67
C GLN A 67 -15.19 -1.15 -3.57
N GLU A 68 -15.78 -2.31 -3.21
CA GLU A 68 -16.62 -2.40 -2.02
C GLU A 68 -15.78 -2.23 -0.76
N LYS A 69 -16.44 -1.83 0.35
CA LYS A 69 -15.78 -1.70 1.65
C LYS A 69 -15.03 -2.99 2.02
N PRO A 70 -13.82 -2.86 2.57
CA PRO A 70 -13.04 -4.01 3.00
C PRO A 70 -13.73 -4.73 4.15
N LEU A 71 -13.43 -6.01 4.34
CA LEU A 71 -13.92 -6.79 5.48
C LEU A 71 -13.29 -6.32 6.79
N PHE A 72 -12.00 -6.06 6.76
CA PHE A 72 -11.21 -5.51 7.87
C PHE A 72 -9.85 -5.01 7.35
N TRP A 73 -9.07 -4.43 8.25
CA TRP A 73 -7.74 -3.92 7.94
C TRP A 73 -6.76 -4.17 9.09
N ILE A 74 -5.48 -4.05 8.76
CA ILE A 74 -4.38 -4.14 9.70
C ILE A 74 -3.50 -2.92 9.49
N HIS A 75 -3.30 -2.11 10.53
CA HIS A 75 -2.34 -1.03 10.55
C HIS A 75 -0.98 -1.57 11.01
N LEU A 76 0.01 -1.49 10.15
CA LEU A 76 1.39 -1.83 10.44
C LEU A 76 2.09 -0.56 10.96
N ASN A 77 2.70 -0.67 12.14
CA ASN A 77 3.46 0.41 12.74
C ASN A 77 4.56 -0.17 13.64
N VAL A 78 5.76 -0.30 13.07
CA VAL A 78 6.94 -0.90 13.69
C VAL A 78 8.13 0.00 13.45
N ASP A 79 8.89 0.26 14.49
CA ASP A 79 10.13 1.05 14.48
C ASP A 79 11.37 0.24 14.84
N TYR A 80 11.19 -0.95 15.42
CA TYR A 80 12.27 -1.86 15.80
C TYR A 80 11.81 -3.33 15.66
N PRO A 81 12.63 -4.24 15.13
CA PRO A 81 14.03 -4.14 14.67
C PRO A 81 14.17 -3.63 13.21
N PHE A 82 13.12 -3.22 12.60
CA PHE A 82 13.06 -2.58 11.27
C PHE A 82 11.96 -1.53 11.27
N ASN A 83 12.03 -0.59 10.34
CA ASN A 83 10.96 0.40 10.16
C ASN A 83 9.96 -0.11 9.14
N LEU A 84 8.72 -0.24 9.56
CA LEU A 84 7.61 -0.66 8.71
C LEU A 84 6.34 0.06 9.13
N THR A 85 5.77 0.81 8.22
CA THR A 85 4.44 1.37 8.37
C THR A 85 3.56 0.93 7.21
N GLY A 86 2.26 1.08 7.32
CA GLY A 86 1.35 0.73 6.23
C GLY A 86 -0.01 0.29 6.72
N ILE A 87 -0.91 0.11 5.77
CA ILE A 87 -2.25 -0.41 6.04
C ILE A 87 -2.55 -1.48 5.01
N LEU A 88 -2.84 -2.68 5.49
CA LEU A 88 -3.28 -3.79 4.66
C LEU A 88 -4.78 -4.00 4.85
N TYR A 89 -5.49 -4.11 3.75
CA TYR A 89 -6.93 -4.32 3.71
C TYR A 89 -7.26 -5.71 3.18
N PHE A 90 -8.25 -6.35 3.78
CA PHE A 90 -8.88 -7.55 3.27
C PHE A 90 -10.08 -7.17 2.42
N PRO A 91 -10.00 -7.28 1.09
CA PRO A 91 -11.11 -6.93 0.22
C PRO A 91 -12.24 -7.92 0.34
N LYS A 92 -13.46 -7.46 0.09
CA LYS A 92 -14.61 -8.33 -0.11
C LYS A 92 -14.59 -8.83 -1.56
N VAL A 93 -14.17 -10.07 -1.74
CA VAL A 93 -14.01 -10.66 -3.06
C VAL A 93 -15.34 -11.20 -3.56
N LYS A 94 -15.84 -10.67 -4.69
CA LYS A 94 -17.01 -11.21 -5.38
C LYS A 94 -16.66 -12.04 -6.61
N ASN A 95 -15.53 -11.74 -7.28
CA ASN A 95 -15.08 -12.43 -8.48
C ASN A 95 -13.55 -12.51 -8.53
N GLU A 96 -13.01 -13.66 -8.93
CA GLU A 96 -11.58 -13.89 -9.08
C GLU A 96 -10.88 -12.91 -10.05
N MET A 97 -11.59 -12.38 -11.04
CA MET A 97 -11.04 -11.39 -11.99
C MET A 97 -10.73 -10.03 -11.35
N GLN A 98 -11.35 -9.68 -10.21
CA GLN A 98 -11.06 -8.42 -9.50
C GLN A 98 -9.77 -8.50 -8.69
N LEU A 99 -9.38 -9.69 -8.25
CA LEU A 99 -8.18 -9.92 -7.44
C LEU A 99 -6.86 -9.59 -8.17
N GLN A 100 -6.86 -9.60 -9.51
CA GLN A 100 -5.64 -9.39 -10.28
C GLN A 100 -5.32 -7.90 -10.55
N ARG A 101 -6.24 -6.99 -10.30
CA ARG A 101 -6.09 -5.57 -10.65
C ARG A 101 -5.55 -4.72 -9.52
N GLU A 102 -5.95 -5.03 -8.30
CA GLU A 102 -5.58 -4.23 -7.13
C GLU A 102 -4.45 -4.94 -6.39
N LYS A 103 -3.38 -4.22 -6.12
CA LYS A 103 -2.16 -4.78 -5.55
C LYS A 103 -1.76 -3.97 -4.32
N ILE A 104 -0.94 -4.59 -3.48
CA ILE A 104 -0.23 -3.88 -2.43
C ILE A 104 0.80 -2.96 -3.11
N GLN A 105 0.79 -1.70 -2.72
CA GLN A 105 1.75 -0.70 -3.19
C GLN A 105 2.88 -0.56 -2.18
N LEU A 106 4.12 -0.66 -2.65
CA LEU A 106 5.31 -0.47 -1.84
C LEU A 106 5.83 0.96 -1.98
N TYR A 107 6.08 1.55 -0.84
CA TYR A 107 6.70 2.85 -0.68
C TYR A 107 8.00 2.75 0.13
N SER A 108 8.86 3.71 -0.03
CA SER A 108 10.00 3.98 0.85
C SER A 108 10.00 5.46 1.20
N ARG A 109 9.71 5.78 2.47
CA ARG A 109 9.55 7.15 2.94
C ARG A 109 8.57 7.95 2.07
N GLN A 110 7.40 7.39 1.84
CA GLN A 110 6.31 7.96 1.02
C GLN A 110 6.63 8.10 -0.49
N VAL A 111 7.79 7.61 -0.95
CA VAL A 111 8.13 7.55 -2.36
C VAL A 111 7.67 6.22 -2.94
N PHE A 112 6.86 6.23 -3.99
CA PHE A 112 6.40 5.00 -4.65
C PHE A 112 7.56 4.23 -5.27
N ILE A 113 7.65 2.95 -4.98
CA ILE A 113 8.68 2.03 -5.49
C ILE A 113 8.10 1.09 -6.53
N THR A 114 7.10 0.29 -6.14
CA THR A 114 6.52 -0.73 -7.01
C THR A 114 5.16 -1.21 -6.46
N ASP A 115 4.36 -1.77 -7.33
CA ASP A 115 3.17 -2.56 -7.01
C ASP A 115 3.40 -4.07 -7.18
N GLU A 116 4.62 -4.48 -7.51
CA GLU A 116 5.03 -5.89 -7.62
C GLU A 116 5.76 -6.34 -6.36
N VAL A 117 5.01 -6.74 -5.33
CA VAL A 117 5.53 -7.07 -3.99
C VAL A 117 5.66 -8.57 -3.73
N LYS A 118 5.68 -9.41 -4.77
CA LYS A 118 5.70 -10.88 -4.67
C LYS A 118 6.82 -11.45 -3.80
N ASP A 119 7.95 -10.76 -3.75
CA ASP A 119 9.12 -11.21 -3.01
C ASP A 119 9.19 -10.64 -1.58
N ILE A 120 8.30 -9.69 -1.25
CA ILE A 120 8.24 -9.00 0.03
C ILE A 120 7.09 -9.53 0.88
N VAL A 121 5.97 -9.85 0.24
CA VAL A 121 4.76 -10.36 0.89
C VAL A 121 4.56 -11.82 0.44
N PRO A 122 4.23 -12.74 1.36
CA PRO A 122 3.94 -14.13 1.01
C PRO A 122 2.85 -14.24 -0.07
N GLU A 123 2.95 -15.21 -0.95
CA GLU A 123 2.03 -15.38 -2.08
C GLU A 123 0.56 -15.50 -1.63
N PHE A 124 0.30 -16.18 -0.51
CA PHE A 124 -1.07 -16.33 0.03
C PHE A 124 -1.65 -15.00 0.56
N LEU A 125 -0.82 -13.99 0.80
CA LEU A 125 -1.26 -12.65 1.18
C LEU A 125 -1.40 -11.69 -0.02
N MET A 126 -1.17 -12.16 -1.24
CA MET A 126 -1.33 -11.35 -2.46
C MET A 126 -2.77 -10.97 -2.77
N LEU A 127 -3.72 -11.52 -2.04
CA LEU A 127 -5.13 -11.10 -2.06
C LEU A 127 -5.38 -9.80 -1.31
N LEU A 128 -4.42 -9.37 -0.48
CA LEU A 128 -4.53 -8.13 0.28
C LEU A 128 -4.34 -6.93 -0.63
N HIS A 129 -5.03 -5.87 -0.30
CA HIS A 129 -4.87 -4.54 -0.87
C HIS A 129 -4.18 -3.62 0.14
N GLY A 130 -3.67 -2.49 -0.29
CA GLY A 130 -3.16 -1.47 0.62
C GLY A 130 -1.77 -0.96 0.30
N VAL A 131 -1.11 -0.50 1.35
CA VAL A 131 0.17 0.18 1.27
C VAL A 131 1.13 -0.38 2.30
N ILE A 132 2.38 -0.59 1.90
CA ILE A 132 3.52 -0.87 2.78
C ILE A 132 4.56 0.21 2.53
N ASP A 133 5.06 0.80 3.60
CA ASP A 133 6.14 1.80 3.55
C ASP A 133 7.27 1.37 4.48
N SER A 134 8.45 1.15 3.92
CA SER A 134 9.64 0.76 4.68
C SER A 134 10.92 1.29 4.03
N PRO A 135 11.71 2.09 4.78
CA PRO A 135 13.02 2.53 4.32
C PRO A 135 14.07 1.41 4.33
N ASP A 136 13.78 0.29 5.00
CA ASP A 136 14.71 -0.84 5.18
C ASP A 136 14.63 -1.86 4.05
N ILE A 137 13.69 -1.67 3.09
CA ILE A 137 13.61 -2.48 1.89
C ILE A 137 14.56 -1.89 0.85
N PRO A 138 15.50 -2.69 0.30
CA PRO A 138 16.45 -2.21 -0.70
C PRO A 138 15.75 -1.76 -1.98
N LEU A 139 16.12 -0.58 -2.48
CA LEU A 139 15.53 0.01 -3.69
C LEU A 139 16.10 -0.57 -5.00
N ASN A 140 17.28 -1.19 -4.95
CA ASN A 140 17.94 -1.83 -6.11
C ASN A 140 17.48 -3.29 -6.22
N VAL A 141 16.37 -3.48 -6.89
CA VAL A 141 15.61 -4.69 -6.78
C VAL A 141 15.84 -5.61 -7.95
N SER A 142 16.91 -6.40 -7.92
CA SER A 142 16.83 -7.68 -8.58
C SER A 142 16.07 -8.67 -7.68
N ARG A 143 15.17 -9.45 -8.26
CA ARG A 143 14.30 -10.41 -7.55
C ARG A 143 15.09 -11.35 -6.63
N SER A 144 16.26 -11.80 -7.06
CA SER A 144 17.15 -12.64 -6.29
C SER A 144 17.74 -11.96 -5.06
N PHE A 145 17.94 -10.66 -5.09
CA PHE A 145 18.48 -9.89 -3.97
C PHE A 145 17.45 -9.72 -2.87
N LEU A 146 16.19 -9.41 -3.20
CA LEU A 146 15.12 -9.27 -2.22
C LEU A 146 14.85 -10.55 -1.46
N GLN A 147 14.85 -11.71 -2.15
CA GLN A 147 14.63 -13.00 -1.51
C GLN A 147 15.75 -13.38 -0.53
N ALA A 148 16.95 -12.87 -0.76
CA ALA A 148 18.12 -13.12 0.09
C ALA A 148 18.21 -12.15 1.27
N ASP A 149 17.61 -10.96 1.17
CA ASP A 149 17.73 -9.90 2.16
C ASP A 149 17.12 -10.29 3.52
N SER A 150 17.86 -10.06 4.58
CA SER A 150 17.45 -10.44 5.94
C SER A 150 16.32 -9.57 6.48
N ASN A 151 16.25 -8.29 6.09
CA ASN A 151 15.18 -7.38 6.51
C ASN A 151 13.88 -7.72 5.80
N VAL A 152 13.93 -8.02 4.51
CA VAL A 152 12.76 -8.49 3.75
C VAL A 152 12.16 -9.75 4.38
N LYS A 153 12.99 -10.72 4.78
CA LYS A 153 12.52 -11.94 5.48
C LYS A 153 11.87 -11.64 6.82
N LYS A 154 12.43 -10.72 7.59
CA LYS A 154 11.85 -10.29 8.89
C LYS A 154 10.51 -9.58 8.68
N ILE A 155 10.44 -8.67 7.73
CA ILE A 155 9.20 -7.95 7.35
C ILE A 155 8.12 -8.94 6.93
N ASN A 156 8.46 -9.88 6.05
CA ASN A 156 7.58 -10.94 5.59
C ASN A 156 7.01 -11.76 6.77
N SER A 157 7.89 -12.24 7.66
CA SER A 157 7.48 -13.00 8.84
C SER A 157 6.59 -12.20 9.78
N TYR A 158 6.88 -10.92 9.96
CA TYR A 158 6.08 -10.03 10.79
C TYR A 158 4.68 -9.81 10.20
N ILE A 159 4.58 -9.50 8.92
CA ILE A 159 3.28 -9.33 8.23
C ILE A 159 2.47 -10.60 8.35
N THR A 160 3.08 -11.76 8.05
CA THR A 160 2.43 -13.07 8.16
C THR A 160 1.84 -13.30 9.55
N LYS A 161 2.62 -13.03 10.60
CA LYS A 161 2.15 -13.18 11.98
C LYS A 161 1.00 -12.23 12.29
N LYS A 162 1.10 -10.96 11.93
CA LYS A 162 0.04 -9.97 12.18
C LYS A 162 -1.27 -10.32 11.49
N VAL A 163 -1.19 -10.84 10.25
CA VAL A 163 -2.37 -11.31 9.51
C VAL A 163 -2.98 -12.53 10.21
N ALA A 164 -2.16 -13.51 10.59
CA ALA A 164 -2.63 -14.70 11.29
C ALA A 164 -3.30 -14.37 12.64
N ASP A 165 -2.67 -13.49 13.44
CA ASP A 165 -3.22 -13.03 14.71
C ASP A 165 -4.59 -12.35 14.51
N LYS A 166 -4.71 -11.45 13.54
CA LYS A 166 -5.95 -10.74 13.24
C LYS A 166 -7.06 -11.69 12.78
N LEU A 167 -6.74 -12.65 11.92
CA LEU A 167 -7.70 -13.67 11.47
C LEU A 167 -8.16 -14.55 12.64
N ALA A 168 -7.24 -14.94 13.53
CA ALA A 168 -7.58 -15.72 14.71
C ALA A 168 -8.52 -14.95 15.67
N ASP A 169 -8.29 -13.66 15.85
CA ASP A 169 -9.14 -12.81 16.69
C ASP A 169 -10.53 -12.62 16.09
N LEU A 170 -10.62 -12.42 14.78
CA LEU A 170 -11.90 -12.32 14.06
C LEU A 170 -12.68 -13.64 14.14
N PHE A 171 -12.00 -14.76 13.94
CA PHE A 171 -12.63 -16.09 14.05
C PHE A 171 -13.21 -16.35 15.45
N LYS A 172 -12.50 -15.90 16.51
CA LYS A 172 -13.01 -16.00 17.88
C LYS A 172 -14.20 -15.09 18.15
N ALA A 173 -14.19 -13.89 17.53
CA ALA A 173 -15.23 -12.89 17.75
C ALA A 173 -16.52 -13.20 16.98
N ASP A 174 -16.43 -13.73 15.80
CA ASP A 174 -17.58 -14.04 14.93
C ASP A 174 -17.32 -15.30 14.08
N ARG A 175 -17.46 -16.45 14.73
CA ARG A 175 -17.28 -17.74 14.06
C ARG A 175 -18.28 -17.96 12.92
N ALA A 176 -19.49 -17.43 13.04
CA ALA A 176 -20.55 -17.60 12.05
C ALA A 176 -20.27 -16.83 10.73
N ALA A 177 -19.43 -15.80 10.77
CA ALA A 177 -19.02 -15.08 9.56
C ALA A 177 -18.01 -15.86 8.70
N PHE A 178 -17.40 -16.94 9.25
CA PHE A 178 -16.41 -17.78 8.56
C PHE A 178 -16.98 -19.14 8.08
N GLU A 179 -18.16 -19.53 8.56
CA GLU A 179 -18.91 -20.71 8.11
C GLU A 179 -19.91 -20.37 7.00
#